data_bb0735374ae14a8ff466fb8d3319cf7e
#
_entry.id   bb0735374ae14a8ff466fb8d3319cf7e
#
_cell.length_a   1.000
_cell.length_b   1.000
_cell.length_c   1.000
_cell.angle_alpha   90.00
_cell.angle_beta   90.00
_cell.angle_gamma   90.00
#
_symmetry.space_group_name_H-M   'P 1'
#
loop_
_entity.id
_entity.type
_entity.pdbx_description
1 polymer ?
#
loop_
_entity_poly.entity_id
_entity_poly.type
_entity_poly.pdbx_seq_one_letter_code
_entity_poly.pdbx_strand_id
1 'polypeptide(L)'
;MPVTKQLAAWINQSVDGGTFRGIVGASKAFGLIDTGQGTITLTQLGLNALDPARSKAALVDAFLRVPLHAAIFQHYEGHTLPPAAAIERQMETLGVPTKQKERARQTFTKSAQHAGFIHEASGRFVKPALGDVPPPTEQQQKPKDSGGGRGAGGGDGLHLDGLLMELLRKIPKAQDGWPKEQRLRWFRTFAMNVSQIYDTDEVVDLTISLAKSEQQ
;
A
#
# COMPACT_ATOMS: atom_id res chain seq x y z
N MET A 1 0.07 -12.93 30.42
CA MET A 1 1.35 -12.38 29.90
C MET A 1 1.02 -11.03 29.25
N PRO A 2 1.85 -10.00 29.41
CA PRO A 2 1.59 -8.72 28.75
C PRO A 2 1.61 -8.87 27.23
N VAL A 3 0.63 -8.27 26.57
CA VAL A 3 0.42 -8.32 25.10
C VAL A 3 1.68 -7.94 24.33
N THR A 4 2.48 -7.03 24.87
CA THR A 4 3.75 -6.58 24.29
C THR A 4 4.76 -7.74 24.11
N LYS A 5 4.85 -8.68 25.08
CA LYS A 5 5.73 -9.84 24.98
C LYS A 5 5.26 -10.83 23.91
N GLN A 6 3.95 -11.02 23.80
CA GLN A 6 3.36 -11.89 22.78
C GLN A 6 3.59 -11.34 21.39
N LEU A 7 3.38 -10.04 21.19
CA LEU A 7 3.62 -9.36 19.91
C LEU A 7 5.10 -9.44 19.51
N ALA A 8 6.03 -9.19 20.44
CA ALA A 8 7.46 -9.29 20.17
C ALA A 8 7.87 -10.70 19.75
N ALA A 9 7.36 -11.72 20.44
CA ALA A 9 7.60 -13.12 20.10
C ALA A 9 7.02 -13.45 18.70
N TRP A 10 5.82 -12.97 18.39
CA TRP A 10 5.18 -13.21 17.10
C TRP A 10 5.94 -12.63 15.92
N ILE A 11 6.54 -11.43 16.07
CA ILE A 11 7.40 -10.82 15.04
C ILE A 11 8.88 -11.22 15.18
N ASN A 12 9.18 -12.24 15.99
CA ASN A 12 10.53 -12.77 16.24
C ASN A 12 11.54 -11.69 16.67
N GLN A 13 11.13 -10.81 17.57
CA GLN A 13 11.95 -9.72 18.12
C GLN A 13 12.02 -9.79 19.65
N SER A 14 13.13 -9.30 20.22
CA SER A 14 13.22 -9.11 21.67
C SER A 14 12.42 -7.86 22.08
N VAL A 15 11.63 -7.95 23.16
CA VAL A 15 10.86 -6.81 23.71
C VAL A 15 11.77 -5.64 24.07
N ASP A 16 12.96 -5.94 24.58
CA ASP A 16 13.95 -4.93 24.97
C ASP A 16 14.84 -4.50 23.80
N GLY A 17 14.69 -5.13 22.65
CA GLY A 17 15.46 -4.85 21.44
C GLY A 17 15.14 -3.49 20.83
N GLY A 18 16.18 -2.80 20.34
CA GLY A 18 16.04 -1.50 19.68
C GLY A 18 15.11 -1.55 18.46
N THR A 19 15.10 -2.67 17.74
CA THR A 19 14.21 -2.88 16.56
C THR A 19 12.75 -2.89 16.98
N PHE A 20 12.38 -3.66 17.99
CA PHE A 20 11.00 -3.72 18.49
C PHE A 20 10.53 -2.36 19.00
N ARG A 21 11.35 -1.70 19.83
CA ARG A 21 11.06 -0.34 20.34
C ARG A 21 10.90 0.67 19.19
N GLY A 22 11.72 0.55 18.14
CA GLY A 22 11.65 1.39 16.96
C GLY A 22 10.34 1.20 16.19
N ILE A 23 9.91 -0.06 15.98
CA ILE A 23 8.64 -0.38 15.31
C ILE A 23 7.45 0.19 16.11
N VAL A 24 7.39 -0.10 17.42
CA VAL A 24 6.32 0.39 18.29
C VAL A 24 6.31 1.92 18.35
N GLY A 25 7.48 2.55 18.49
CA GLY A 25 7.61 4.01 18.50
C GLY A 25 7.16 4.66 17.20
N ALA A 26 7.54 4.09 16.05
CA ALA A 26 7.10 4.56 14.74
C ALA A 26 5.58 4.41 14.57
N SER A 27 5.03 3.22 14.87
CA SER A 27 3.58 2.99 14.77
C SER A 27 2.76 3.95 15.63
N LYS A 28 3.28 4.29 16.83
CA LYS A 28 2.67 5.30 17.70
C LYS A 28 2.79 6.72 17.12
N ALA A 29 3.95 7.07 16.56
CA ALA A 29 4.15 8.39 15.93
C ALA A 29 3.21 8.62 14.74
N PHE A 30 2.94 7.57 13.96
CA PHE A 30 1.93 7.58 12.89
C PHE A 30 0.49 7.51 13.42
N GLY A 31 0.30 7.30 14.73
CA GLY A 31 -1.02 7.22 15.36
C GLY A 31 -1.79 5.93 15.03
N LEU A 32 -1.11 4.88 14.61
CA LEU A 32 -1.72 3.59 14.27
C LEU A 32 -2.01 2.75 15.52
N ILE A 33 -1.24 2.96 16.58
CA ILE A 33 -1.36 2.25 17.85
C ILE A 33 -1.28 3.22 19.04
N ASP A 34 -1.90 2.82 20.13
CA ASP A 34 -1.69 3.38 21.46
C ASP A 34 -0.96 2.38 22.36
N THR A 35 -0.16 2.93 23.28
CA THR A 35 0.59 2.12 24.23
C THR A 35 0.29 2.57 25.66
N GLY A 36 -0.15 1.67 26.51
CA GLY A 36 -0.44 1.94 27.93
C GLY A 36 -0.30 0.70 28.78
N GLN A 37 0.26 0.81 29.99
CA GLN A 37 0.35 -0.25 31.00
C GLN A 37 0.86 -1.61 30.48
N GLY A 38 1.84 -1.60 29.55
CA GLY A 38 2.36 -2.83 28.94
C GLY A 38 1.48 -3.46 27.87
N THR A 39 0.43 -2.76 27.45
CA THR A 39 -0.47 -3.17 26.35
C THR A 39 -0.21 -2.32 25.11
N ILE A 40 -0.47 -2.90 23.95
CA ILE A 40 -0.48 -2.22 22.65
C ILE A 40 -1.86 -2.45 22.06
N THR A 41 -2.55 -1.38 21.71
CA THR A 41 -3.89 -1.42 21.12
C THR A 41 -3.90 -0.68 19.78
N LEU A 42 -4.66 -1.19 18.81
CA LEU A 42 -4.90 -0.47 17.56
C LEU A 42 -5.80 0.73 17.81
N THR A 43 -5.45 1.86 17.22
CA THR A 43 -6.36 3.01 17.14
C THR A 43 -7.38 2.80 16.03
N GLN A 44 -8.40 3.67 15.95
CA GLN A 44 -9.32 3.67 14.82
C GLN A 44 -8.58 3.90 13.48
N LEU A 45 -7.56 4.75 13.48
CA LEU A 45 -6.69 4.96 12.31
C LEU A 45 -5.94 3.68 11.93
N GLY A 46 -5.42 2.96 12.93
CA GLY A 46 -4.78 1.66 12.71
C GLY A 46 -5.73 0.60 12.14
N LEU A 47 -6.97 0.56 12.62
CA LEU A 47 -8.00 -0.33 12.07
C LEU A 47 -8.34 0.04 10.62
N ASN A 48 -8.51 1.33 10.33
CA ASN A 48 -8.79 1.80 8.98
C ASN A 48 -7.62 1.52 8.01
N ALA A 49 -6.38 1.55 8.49
CA ALA A 49 -5.21 1.23 7.66
C ALA A 49 -5.16 -0.25 7.23
N LEU A 50 -5.83 -1.13 7.97
CA LEU A 50 -5.96 -2.56 7.64
C LEU A 50 -7.17 -2.87 6.75
N ASP A 51 -8.11 -1.93 6.63
CA ASP A 51 -9.29 -2.08 5.78
C ASP A 51 -8.96 -1.64 4.35
N PRO A 52 -9.01 -2.52 3.33
CA PRO A 52 -8.68 -2.17 1.95
C PRO A 52 -9.46 -0.96 1.42
N ALA A 53 -10.71 -0.79 1.82
CA ALA A 53 -11.55 0.33 1.37
C ALA A 53 -11.14 1.69 1.97
N ARG A 54 -10.48 1.68 3.14
CA ARG A 54 -10.12 2.88 3.91
C ARG A 54 -8.62 3.10 4.02
N SER A 55 -7.83 2.12 3.61
CA SER A 55 -6.39 2.10 3.77
C SER A 55 -5.72 3.35 3.19
N LYS A 56 -6.07 3.78 1.98
CA LYS A 56 -5.50 4.99 1.36
C LYS A 56 -5.72 6.23 2.21
N ALA A 57 -6.95 6.45 2.66
CA ALA A 57 -7.27 7.60 3.50
C ALA A 57 -6.51 7.55 4.84
N ALA A 58 -6.48 6.36 5.46
CA ALA A 58 -5.77 6.16 6.71
C ALA A 58 -4.25 6.38 6.60
N LEU A 59 -3.63 5.97 5.49
CA LEU A 59 -2.20 6.21 5.24
C LEU A 59 -1.89 7.69 5.05
N VAL A 60 -2.76 8.44 4.37
CA VAL A 60 -2.64 9.89 4.22
C VAL A 60 -2.72 10.59 5.59
N ASP A 61 -3.70 10.22 6.40
CA ASP A 61 -3.89 10.79 7.74
C ASP A 61 -2.72 10.43 8.66
N ALA A 62 -2.25 9.17 8.62
CA ALA A 62 -1.08 8.73 9.38
C ALA A 62 0.19 9.51 8.99
N PHE A 63 0.41 9.73 7.70
CA PHE A 63 1.56 10.51 7.21
C PHE A 63 1.54 11.95 7.73
N LEU A 64 0.39 12.62 7.65
CA LEU A 64 0.23 14.02 8.09
C LEU A 64 0.19 14.15 9.62
N ARG A 65 -0.04 13.06 10.36
CA ARG A 65 -0.02 13.07 11.82
C ARG A 65 1.39 13.27 12.39
N VAL A 66 2.43 12.95 11.64
CA VAL A 66 3.81 13.20 12.03
C VAL A 66 4.13 14.69 11.82
N PRO A 67 4.42 15.50 12.87
CA PRO A 67 4.57 16.96 12.73
C PRO A 67 5.63 17.37 11.71
N LEU A 68 6.75 16.65 11.65
CA LEU A 68 7.80 16.89 10.67
C LEU A 68 7.30 16.70 9.23
N HIS A 69 6.52 15.64 8.99
CA HIS A 69 5.95 15.35 7.67
C HIS A 69 4.95 16.42 7.24
N ALA A 70 4.08 16.82 8.17
CA ALA A 70 3.10 17.86 7.92
C ALA A 70 3.76 19.21 7.60
N ALA A 71 4.81 19.60 8.35
CA ALA A 71 5.55 20.84 8.11
C ALA A 71 6.24 20.84 6.73
N ILE A 72 6.85 19.73 6.34
CA ILE A 72 7.47 19.60 5.01
C ILE A 72 6.39 19.61 3.93
N PHE A 73 5.24 18.96 4.16
CA PHE A 73 4.14 18.96 3.22
C PHE A 73 3.63 20.39 2.98
N GLN A 74 3.34 21.15 4.02
CA GLN A 74 2.91 22.53 3.89
C GLN A 74 3.91 23.42 3.12
N HIS A 75 5.21 23.14 3.25
CA HIS A 75 6.24 23.92 2.56
C HIS A 75 6.38 23.58 1.08
N TYR A 76 6.16 22.32 0.68
CA TYR A 76 6.40 21.84 -0.68
C TYR A 76 5.14 21.37 -1.41
N GLU A 77 3.96 21.58 -0.85
CA GLU A 77 2.70 21.17 -1.48
C GLU A 77 2.57 21.74 -2.90
N GLY A 78 2.23 20.89 -3.85
CA GLY A 78 2.08 21.26 -5.27
C GLY A 78 3.38 21.40 -6.06
N HIS A 79 4.53 21.35 -5.39
CA HIS A 79 5.84 21.47 -6.03
C HIS A 79 6.55 20.11 -6.11
N THR A 80 7.58 20.03 -6.93
CA THR A 80 8.50 18.88 -6.91
C THR A 80 9.40 18.96 -5.68
N LEU A 81 9.59 17.84 -4.99
CA LEU A 81 10.51 17.81 -3.85
C LEU A 81 11.93 18.19 -4.29
N PRO A 82 12.62 19.05 -3.54
CA PRO A 82 13.96 19.46 -3.87
C PRO A 82 14.97 18.30 -3.64
N PRO A 83 16.22 18.46 -4.09
CA PRO A 83 17.28 17.48 -3.84
C PRO A 83 17.45 17.15 -2.35
N ALA A 84 17.92 15.94 -2.07
CA ALA A 84 18.08 15.38 -0.73
C ALA A 84 18.72 16.36 0.30
N ALA A 85 19.81 17.03 -0.11
CA ALA A 85 20.52 17.98 0.75
C ALA A 85 19.67 19.22 1.15
N ALA A 86 18.72 19.63 0.31
CA ALA A 86 17.83 20.75 0.62
C ALA A 86 16.74 20.32 1.60
N ILE A 87 16.17 19.12 1.43
CA ILE A 87 15.21 18.52 2.38
C ILE A 87 15.89 18.34 3.76
N GLU A 88 17.12 17.85 3.79
CA GLU A 88 17.87 17.66 5.03
C GLU A 88 18.12 18.98 5.77
N ARG A 89 18.48 20.05 5.05
CA ARG A 89 18.61 21.40 5.65
C ARG A 89 17.29 21.90 6.21
N GLN A 90 16.20 21.67 5.48
CA GLN A 90 14.87 22.05 5.97
C GLN A 90 14.49 21.26 7.24
N MET A 91 14.83 19.98 7.31
CA MET A 91 14.61 19.17 8.50
C MET A 91 15.44 19.66 9.69
N GLU A 92 16.69 20.10 9.48
CA GLU A 92 17.51 20.71 10.53
C GLU A 92 16.86 22.01 11.05
N THR A 93 16.34 22.85 10.15
CA THR A 93 15.60 24.06 10.53
C THR A 93 14.34 23.74 11.36
N LEU A 94 13.71 22.59 11.09
CA LEU A 94 12.56 22.06 11.84
C LEU A 94 12.95 21.32 13.13
N GLY A 95 14.23 21.35 13.51
CA GLY A 95 14.71 20.80 14.80
C GLY A 95 15.21 19.37 14.73
N VAL A 96 15.39 18.78 13.56
CA VAL A 96 16.01 17.45 13.43
C VAL A 96 17.53 17.56 13.64
N PRO A 97 18.11 16.80 14.58
CA PRO A 97 19.55 16.81 14.78
C PRO A 97 20.32 16.43 13.52
N THR A 98 21.45 17.09 13.24
CA THR A 98 22.28 16.87 12.04
C THR A 98 22.64 15.41 11.83
N LYS A 99 22.94 14.66 12.92
CA LYS A 99 23.27 13.23 12.84
C LYS A 99 22.09 12.33 12.43
N GLN A 100 20.86 12.84 12.50
CA GLN A 100 19.64 12.08 12.20
C GLN A 100 18.93 12.52 10.92
N LYS A 101 19.34 13.63 10.30
CA LYS A 101 18.68 14.25 9.16
C LYS A 101 18.54 13.30 7.96
N GLU A 102 19.59 12.56 7.65
CA GLU A 102 19.57 11.60 6.53
C GLU A 102 18.55 10.48 6.78
N ARG A 103 18.55 9.91 7.98
CA ARG A 103 17.58 8.87 8.37
C ARG A 103 16.15 9.42 8.37
N ALA A 104 15.96 10.63 8.87
CA ALA A 104 14.67 11.30 8.88
C ALA A 104 14.16 11.53 7.45
N ARG A 105 15.02 12.01 6.53
CA ARG A 105 14.71 12.16 5.11
C ARG A 105 14.35 10.85 4.46
N GLN A 106 15.13 9.79 4.67
CA GLN A 106 14.84 8.47 4.11
C GLN A 106 13.48 7.95 4.59
N THR A 107 13.18 8.09 5.88
CA THR A 107 11.88 7.69 6.45
C THR A 107 10.75 8.52 5.86
N PHE A 108 10.91 9.84 5.79
CA PHE A 108 9.95 10.75 5.18
C PHE A 108 9.65 10.36 3.72
N THR A 109 10.70 10.19 2.90
CA THR A 109 10.54 9.87 1.47
C THR A 109 9.81 8.55 1.26
N LYS A 110 10.20 7.49 1.99
CA LYS A 110 9.52 6.18 1.92
C LYS A 110 8.06 6.28 2.38
N SER A 111 7.80 7.02 3.45
CA SER A 111 6.44 7.22 3.95
C SER A 111 5.58 8.03 2.99
N ALA A 112 6.15 9.07 2.35
CA ALA A 112 5.48 9.87 1.34
C ALA A 112 5.11 9.05 0.09
N GLN A 113 6.04 8.20 -0.37
CA GLN A 113 5.78 7.27 -1.47
C GLN A 113 4.69 6.28 -1.11
N HIS A 114 4.79 5.64 0.06
CA HIS A 114 3.83 4.64 0.50
C HIS A 114 2.42 5.21 0.69
N ALA A 115 2.31 6.44 1.19
CA ALA A 115 1.03 7.13 1.35
C ALA A 115 0.54 7.84 0.06
N GLY A 116 1.28 7.73 -1.06
CA GLY A 116 0.89 8.26 -2.35
C GLY A 116 1.03 9.77 -2.52
N PHE A 117 1.80 10.45 -1.67
CA PHE A 117 2.02 11.90 -1.79
C PHE A 117 2.92 12.31 -2.95
N ILE A 118 3.72 11.40 -3.49
CA ILE A 118 4.57 11.66 -4.65
C ILE A 118 3.83 11.15 -5.88
N HIS A 119 3.38 12.08 -6.71
CA HIS A 119 2.66 11.74 -7.93
C HIS A 119 3.64 11.18 -8.97
N GLU A 120 3.50 9.90 -9.33
CA GLU A 120 4.46 9.15 -10.16
C GLU A 120 4.75 9.81 -11.52
N ALA A 121 3.73 10.29 -12.21
CA ALA A 121 3.88 10.86 -13.54
C ALA A 121 4.53 12.25 -13.56
N SER A 122 4.37 13.07 -12.51
CA SER A 122 4.85 14.45 -12.47
C SER A 122 5.93 14.71 -11.44
N GLY A 123 6.20 13.76 -10.55
CA GLY A 123 7.11 13.93 -9.40
C GLY A 123 6.66 14.99 -8.40
N ARG A 124 5.44 15.51 -8.52
CA ARG A 124 4.90 16.54 -7.63
C ARG A 124 4.52 15.96 -6.28
N PHE A 125 4.76 16.73 -5.26
CA PHE A 125 4.39 16.40 -3.88
C PHE A 125 3.01 16.98 -3.58
N VAL A 126 1.99 16.14 -3.69
CA VAL A 126 0.57 16.54 -3.57
C VAL A 126 -0.16 15.56 -2.67
N LYS A 127 -1.21 16.04 -2.01
CA LYS A 127 -2.10 15.15 -1.27
C LYS A 127 -2.83 14.24 -2.27
N PRO A 128 -2.80 12.91 -2.06
CA PRO A 128 -3.49 11.98 -2.94
C PRO A 128 -4.98 12.30 -3.00
N ALA A 129 -5.58 12.24 -4.19
CA ALA A 129 -7.03 12.28 -4.32
C ALA A 129 -7.61 11.01 -3.67
N LEU A 130 -8.26 11.20 -2.54
CA LEU A 130 -9.06 10.17 -1.92
C LEU A 130 -10.37 10.18 -2.69
N GLY A 131 -10.61 9.18 -3.55
CA GLY A 131 -11.92 9.00 -4.17
C GLY A 131 -12.98 9.03 -3.07
N ASP A 132 -14.13 9.64 -3.34
CA ASP A 132 -15.21 9.81 -2.38
C ASP A 132 -15.46 8.52 -1.61
N VAL A 133 -15.08 8.51 -0.34
CA VAL A 133 -15.52 7.49 0.61
C VAL A 133 -16.95 7.85 0.96
N PRO A 134 -17.96 7.06 0.59
CA PRO A 134 -19.33 7.34 1.00
C PRO A 134 -19.41 7.36 2.53
N PRO A 135 -20.14 8.32 3.13
CA PRO A 135 -20.38 8.31 4.57
C PRO A 135 -21.07 7.01 4.96
N PRO A 136 -20.94 6.54 6.23
CA PRO A 136 -21.60 5.33 6.69
C PRO A 136 -23.11 5.46 6.49
N THR A 137 -23.63 4.71 5.55
CA THR A 137 -25.06 4.72 5.23
C THR A 137 -25.79 3.91 6.29
N GLU A 138 -26.54 4.61 7.14
CA GLU A 138 -27.71 4.02 7.77
C GLU A 138 -28.66 3.50 6.67
N GLN A 139 -29.13 2.28 6.87
CA GLN A 139 -30.01 1.56 5.95
C GLN A 139 -31.25 2.38 5.61
N GLN A 140 -31.45 2.73 4.33
CA GLN A 140 -32.78 2.93 3.78
C GLN A 140 -32.85 2.46 2.32
N GLN A 141 -33.94 1.83 2.03
CA GLN A 141 -34.36 1.02 0.90
C GLN A 141 -34.33 1.72 -0.46
N LYS A 142 -34.18 0.85 -1.52
CA LYS A 142 -34.35 1.11 -2.96
C LYS A 142 -35.62 1.91 -3.34
N PRO A 143 -35.61 2.57 -4.53
CA PRO A 143 -35.98 1.85 -5.75
C PRO A 143 -35.15 2.18 -7.02
N LYS A 144 -35.32 1.30 -8.02
CA LYS A 144 -34.87 1.24 -9.40
C LYS A 144 -35.05 2.56 -10.21
N ASP A 145 -34.15 2.91 -11.13
CA ASP A 145 -34.27 2.57 -12.56
C ASP A 145 -33.18 3.29 -13.42
N SER A 146 -32.74 2.56 -14.41
CA SER A 146 -32.27 2.86 -15.77
C SER A 146 -31.25 3.97 -16.08
N GLY A 147 -30.19 3.55 -16.79
CA GLY A 147 -29.74 4.26 -17.98
C GLY A 147 -28.27 4.64 -18.07
N GLY A 148 -27.45 3.80 -18.69
CA GLY A 148 -26.50 4.12 -19.75
C GLY A 148 -25.36 5.11 -19.50
N GLY A 149 -24.11 4.65 -19.68
CA GLY A 149 -23.02 5.53 -20.10
C GLY A 149 -21.62 5.14 -19.62
N ARG A 150 -20.86 4.60 -20.50
CA ARG A 150 -19.41 4.40 -20.60
C ARG A 150 -18.52 5.23 -19.66
N GLY A 151 -17.53 4.57 -19.03
CA GLY A 151 -16.34 5.24 -18.53
C GLY A 151 -15.54 4.39 -17.57
N ALA A 152 -14.46 3.83 -18.06
CA ALA A 152 -13.21 3.40 -17.43
C ALA A 152 -13.19 3.21 -15.91
N GLY A 153 -13.16 1.94 -15.50
CA GLY A 153 -13.00 1.51 -14.13
C GLY A 153 -11.59 1.72 -13.59
N GLY A 154 -11.51 2.41 -12.49
CA GLY A 154 -10.39 2.35 -11.57
C GLY A 154 -10.56 1.16 -10.64
N GLY A 155 -9.78 0.11 -10.83
CA GLY A 155 -9.65 -1.01 -9.90
C GLY A 155 -8.36 -0.89 -9.13
N ASP A 156 -8.51 -0.98 -7.88
CA ASP A 156 -7.59 -0.78 -6.78
C ASP A 156 -6.37 -1.70 -6.77
N GLY A 157 -5.19 -1.11 -6.56
CA GLY A 157 -4.24 -1.60 -5.57
C GLY A 157 -3.21 -2.66 -5.95
N LEU A 158 -3.21 -3.25 -7.13
CA LEU A 158 -2.08 -4.00 -7.68
C LEU A 158 -1.53 -3.20 -8.88
N HIS A 159 -0.36 -2.57 -8.68
CA HIS A 159 0.40 -1.99 -9.80
C HIS A 159 0.93 -3.13 -10.68
N LEU A 160 0.02 -3.86 -11.28
CA LEU A 160 0.32 -4.82 -12.33
C LEU A 160 0.38 -4.06 -13.65
N ASP A 161 1.35 -4.42 -14.47
CA ASP A 161 1.45 -3.93 -15.83
C ASP A 161 0.11 -4.06 -16.57
N GLY A 162 -0.20 -3.11 -17.44
CA GLY A 162 -1.46 -3.06 -18.17
C GLY A 162 -1.79 -4.34 -18.95
N LEU A 163 -0.77 -5.01 -19.48
CA LEU A 163 -0.90 -6.29 -20.18
C LEU A 163 -1.36 -7.42 -19.24
N LEU A 164 -0.81 -7.46 -18.01
CA LEU A 164 -1.22 -8.44 -17.01
C LEU A 164 -2.65 -8.21 -16.55
N MET A 165 -3.06 -6.95 -16.39
CA MET A 165 -4.43 -6.59 -16.05
C MET A 165 -5.44 -7.00 -17.13
N GLU A 166 -5.08 -6.81 -18.41
CA GLU A 166 -5.92 -7.27 -19.52
C GLU A 166 -6.05 -8.79 -19.57
N LEU A 167 -4.97 -9.53 -19.29
CA LEU A 167 -5.02 -10.99 -19.21
C LEU A 167 -5.89 -11.48 -18.06
N LEU A 168 -5.85 -10.83 -16.90
CA LEU A 168 -6.73 -11.15 -15.77
C LEU A 168 -8.21 -10.92 -16.11
N ARG A 169 -8.53 -9.87 -16.87
CA ARG A 169 -9.90 -9.60 -17.34
C ARG A 169 -10.44 -10.64 -18.32
N LYS A 170 -9.57 -11.38 -18.98
CA LYS A 170 -9.97 -12.49 -19.91
C LYS A 170 -10.30 -13.80 -19.21
N ILE A 171 -10.17 -13.88 -17.89
CA ILE A 171 -10.60 -15.05 -17.11
C ILE A 171 -12.13 -15.10 -17.12
N PRO A 172 -12.75 -16.20 -17.61
CA PRO A 172 -14.20 -16.32 -17.61
C PRO A 172 -14.75 -16.42 -16.19
N LYS A 173 -16.00 -16.02 -16.01
CA LYS A 173 -16.69 -16.18 -14.72
C LYS A 173 -16.84 -17.66 -14.40
N ALA A 174 -16.81 -18.01 -13.12
CA ALA A 174 -16.86 -19.41 -12.65
C ALA A 174 -18.04 -20.23 -13.22
N GLN A 175 -19.15 -19.57 -13.54
CA GLN A 175 -20.37 -20.17 -14.08
C GLN A 175 -20.30 -20.44 -15.60
N ASP A 176 -19.40 -19.78 -16.33
CA ASP A 176 -19.30 -19.92 -17.79
C ASP A 176 -18.42 -21.12 -18.21
N GLY A 177 -17.78 -21.78 -17.23
CA GLY A 177 -16.83 -22.84 -17.44
C GLY A 177 -15.55 -22.36 -18.15
N TRP A 178 -14.43 -23.06 -17.92
CA TRP A 178 -13.17 -22.71 -18.57
C TRP A 178 -12.51 -23.96 -19.16
N PRO A 179 -12.61 -24.17 -20.49
CA PRO A 179 -12.05 -25.34 -21.16
C PRO A 179 -10.54 -25.50 -20.89
N LYS A 180 -10.12 -26.76 -20.70
CA LYS A 180 -8.74 -27.14 -20.34
C LYS A 180 -7.69 -26.50 -21.26
N GLU A 181 -7.93 -26.55 -22.57
CA GLU A 181 -7.01 -26.04 -23.60
C GLU A 181 -6.87 -24.51 -23.54
N GLN A 182 -7.99 -23.82 -23.30
CA GLN A 182 -8.00 -22.37 -23.15
C GLN A 182 -7.26 -21.94 -21.88
N ARG A 183 -7.42 -22.69 -20.77
CA ARG A 183 -6.66 -22.43 -19.53
C ARG A 183 -5.16 -22.58 -19.75
N LEU A 184 -4.72 -23.65 -20.41
CA LEU A 184 -3.30 -23.86 -20.71
C LEU A 184 -2.72 -22.74 -21.57
N ARG A 185 -3.45 -22.32 -22.61
CA ARG A 185 -3.04 -21.21 -23.46
C ARG A 185 -2.93 -19.90 -22.65
N TRP A 186 -3.91 -19.64 -21.81
CA TRP A 186 -3.91 -18.45 -20.96
C TRP A 186 -2.71 -18.45 -20.00
N PHE A 187 -2.44 -19.57 -19.30
CA PHE A 187 -1.28 -19.66 -18.39
C PHE A 187 0.05 -19.48 -19.11
N ARG A 188 0.20 -20.01 -20.32
CA ARG A 188 1.41 -19.79 -21.13
C ARG A 188 1.58 -18.31 -21.48
N THR A 189 0.51 -17.69 -21.94
CA THR A 189 0.56 -16.25 -22.28
C THR A 189 0.85 -15.40 -21.05
N PHE A 190 0.26 -15.73 -19.91
CA PHE A 190 0.53 -15.04 -18.66
C PHE A 190 2.00 -15.17 -18.24
N ALA A 191 2.54 -16.38 -18.25
CA ALA A 191 3.93 -16.65 -17.94
C ALA A 191 4.89 -15.87 -18.85
N MET A 192 4.64 -15.87 -20.17
CA MET A 192 5.45 -15.11 -21.14
C MET A 192 5.43 -13.60 -20.85
N ASN A 193 4.26 -13.03 -20.53
CA ASN A 193 4.18 -11.60 -20.22
C ASN A 193 4.85 -11.25 -18.88
N VAL A 194 4.73 -12.14 -17.88
CA VAL A 194 5.47 -11.96 -16.62
C VAL A 194 6.97 -11.95 -16.86
N SER A 195 7.50 -12.91 -17.61
CA SER A 195 8.91 -12.93 -17.97
C SER A 195 9.33 -11.66 -18.72
N GLN A 196 8.55 -11.21 -19.71
CA GLN A 196 8.86 -9.99 -20.45
C GLN A 196 8.93 -8.73 -19.59
N ILE A 197 8.13 -8.65 -18.53
CA ILE A 197 8.02 -7.47 -17.67
C ILE A 197 9.07 -7.49 -16.56
N TYR A 198 9.39 -8.65 -16.02
CA TYR A 198 10.19 -8.78 -14.78
C TYR A 198 11.55 -9.44 -14.98
N ASP A 199 11.77 -10.15 -16.08
CA ASP A 199 13.06 -10.79 -16.34
C ASP A 199 14.02 -9.78 -16.97
N THR A 200 15.14 -9.59 -16.29
CA THR A 200 16.19 -8.72 -16.78
C THR A 200 17.26 -9.47 -17.56
N ASP A 201 17.57 -10.73 -17.24
CA ASP A 201 18.64 -11.52 -17.92
C ASP A 201 18.56 -13.04 -17.72
N GLU A 202 17.55 -13.59 -17.05
CA GLU A 202 17.40 -15.05 -16.85
C GLU A 202 16.17 -15.58 -17.57
N VAL A 203 16.38 -16.59 -18.44
CA VAL A 203 15.27 -17.32 -19.09
C VAL A 203 14.65 -18.27 -18.08
N VAL A 204 13.45 -17.98 -17.61
CA VAL A 204 12.68 -18.88 -16.76
C VAL A 204 11.86 -19.82 -17.64
N ASP A 205 12.25 -21.09 -17.70
CA ASP A 205 11.52 -22.12 -18.44
C ASP A 205 10.36 -22.65 -17.56
N LEU A 206 9.14 -22.25 -17.87
CA LEU A 206 7.93 -22.66 -17.15
C LEU A 206 7.24 -23.81 -17.89
N THR A 207 7.38 -25.05 -17.38
CA THR A 207 6.63 -26.21 -17.88
C THR A 207 5.34 -26.37 -17.10
N ILE A 208 4.19 -26.06 -17.71
CA ILE A 208 2.86 -26.23 -17.11
C ILE A 208 2.27 -27.54 -17.62
N SER A 209 2.11 -28.55 -16.75
CA SER A 209 1.43 -29.82 -17.02
C SER A 209 0.18 -29.96 -16.14
N LEU A 210 -0.92 -30.50 -16.71
CA LEU A 210 -2.10 -30.82 -15.94
C LEU A 210 -2.01 -32.31 -15.54
N ALA A 211 -1.99 -32.57 -14.24
CA ALA A 211 -2.07 -33.94 -13.74
C ALA A 211 -3.41 -34.59 -14.18
N LYS A 212 -3.36 -35.80 -14.68
CA LYS A 212 -4.56 -36.61 -14.85
C LYS A 212 -5.12 -36.92 -13.45
N SER A 213 -6.36 -36.54 -13.18
CA SER A 213 -7.08 -37.10 -12.04
C SER A 213 -7.33 -38.60 -12.37
N GLU A 214 -6.64 -39.48 -11.67
CA GLU A 214 -7.06 -40.90 -11.60
C GLU A 214 -8.38 -40.91 -10.84
N GLN A 215 -9.44 -41.29 -11.57
CA GLN A 215 -10.70 -41.67 -10.97
C GLN A 215 -10.50 -43.05 -10.37
N GLN A 216 -10.61 -43.19 -9.05
CA GLN A 216 -11.01 -44.39 -8.36
C GLN A 216 -12.51 -44.37 -8.17
#